data_a15ad5a3d364cce992e2edfc7d64ddef
#
_entry.id   a15ad5a3d364cce992e2edfc7d64ddef
#
_cell.length_a   1.000
_cell.length_b   1.000
_cell.length_c   1.000
_cell.angle_alpha   90.00
_cell.angle_beta   90.00
_cell.angle_gamma   90.00
#
_symmetry.space_group_name_H-M   'P 1'
#
loop_
_entity.id
_entity.type
_entity.pdbx_description
1 polymer ?
#
loop_
_entity_poly.entity_id
_entity_poly.type
_entity_poly.pdbx_seq_one_letter_code
_entity_poly.pdbx_strand_id
1 'polypeptide(L)'
;MPHIKQVIIDDFQYVLSYEFVDRATEVGYTKFSELAQHAMEILRYSEKMREDCKMIFLTHSENVGDNVNPKYVIKTVGKLLSEKVTLEGLFTYIFFTKVNEGDSGRMEYKLITNNDGSCVAKTSLGMFEDLEIDNDLDEIIKVIDAYNEGE
;
A
#
# COMPACT_ATOMS: atom_id res chain seq x y z
N MET A 1 -8.11 12.70 -19.32
CA MET A 1 -6.80 12.44 -19.99
C MET A 1 -6.74 10.97 -20.37
N PRO A 2 -7.04 10.59 -21.62
CA PRO A 2 -7.17 9.17 -22.00
C PRO A 2 -5.84 8.39 -22.05
N HIS A 3 -4.71 9.10 -22.04
CA HIS A 3 -3.37 8.51 -22.11
C HIS A 3 -2.79 8.11 -20.74
N ILE A 4 -3.40 8.59 -19.64
CA ILE A 4 -2.93 8.22 -18.27
C ILE A 4 -3.48 6.84 -17.93
N LYS A 5 -2.58 5.90 -17.67
CA LYS A 5 -2.87 4.51 -17.29
C LYS A 5 -2.55 4.22 -15.83
N GLN A 6 -1.76 5.08 -15.20
CA GLN A 6 -1.30 4.90 -13.84
C GLN A 6 -1.32 6.24 -13.11
N VAL A 7 -1.76 6.23 -11.87
CA VAL A 7 -1.67 7.34 -10.93
C VAL A 7 -0.95 6.85 -9.70
N ILE A 8 0.18 7.45 -9.38
CA ILE A 8 0.99 7.10 -8.20
C ILE A 8 0.79 8.18 -7.14
N ILE A 9 0.40 7.78 -5.95
CA ILE A 9 0.36 8.63 -4.75
C ILE A 9 1.51 8.19 -3.87
N ASP A 10 2.55 9.03 -3.86
CA ASP A 10 3.76 8.79 -3.07
C ASP A 10 3.56 9.30 -1.64
N ASP A 11 4.12 8.54 -0.68
CA ASP A 11 4.09 8.88 0.74
C ASP A 11 2.67 9.21 1.28
N PHE A 12 1.68 8.40 0.94
CA PHE A 12 0.26 8.63 1.26
C PHE A 12 0.01 9.02 2.73
N GLN A 13 0.76 8.47 3.69
CA GLN A 13 0.59 8.82 5.10
C GLN A 13 0.90 10.31 5.39
N TYR A 14 1.71 11.00 4.57
CA TYR A 14 1.98 12.43 4.78
C TYR A 14 0.79 13.30 4.41
N VAL A 15 -0.06 12.89 3.48
CA VAL A 15 -1.33 13.58 3.20
C VAL A 15 -2.14 13.71 4.50
N LEU A 16 -2.25 12.60 5.25
CA LEU A 16 -2.97 12.57 6.52
C LEU A 16 -2.22 13.32 7.63
N SER A 17 -0.90 13.20 7.67
CA SER A 17 -0.07 13.86 8.67
C SER A 17 -0.12 15.38 8.55
N TYR A 18 -0.10 15.91 7.34
CA TYR A 18 -0.20 17.37 7.11
C TYR A 18 -1.56 17.90 7.53
N GLU A 19 -2.66 17.26 7.12
CA GLU A 19 -3.98 17.67 7.56
C GLU A 19 -4.13 17.60 9.09
N PHE A 20 -3.59 16.56 9.72
CA PHE A 20 -3.59 16.44 11.18
C PHE A 20 -2.85 17.60 11.86
N VAL A 21 -1.67 18.00 11.35
CA VAL A 21 -0.87 19.09 11.89
C VAL A 21 -1.55 20.44 11.64
N ASP A 22 -2.07 20.67 10.45
CA ASP A 22 -2.77 21.92 10.10
C ASP A 22 -3.99 22.16 11.01
N ARG A 23 -4.62 21.08 11.45
CA ARG A 23 -5.79 21.10 12.33
C ARG A 23 -5.47 20.83 13.81
N ALA A 24 -4.19 20.92 14.21
CA ALA A 24 -3.77 20.56 15.57
C ALA A 24 -4.43 21.41 16.68
N THR A 25 -4.77 22.66 16.37
CA THR A 25 -5.42 23.59 17.31
C THR A 25 -6.92 23.41 17.46
N GLU A 26 -7.56 22.63 16.57
CA GLU A 26 -8.98 22.33 16.66
C GLU A 26 -9.29 21.44 17.87
N VAL A 27 -10.30 21.83 18.65
CA VAL A 27 -10.73 21.10 19.84
C VAL A 27 -11.86 20.14 19.49
N GLY A 28 -11.83 18.93 20.05
CA GLY A 28 -12.88 17.91 19.88
C GLY A 28 -12.49 16.75 18.98
N TYR A 29 -13.42 15.79 18.86
CA TYR A 29 -13.19 14.55 18.12
C TYR A 29 -13.58 14.61 16.64
N THR A 30 -14.36 15.61 16.25
CA THR A 30 -14.90 15.74 14.89
C THR A 30 -13.79 15.75 13.83
N LYS A 31 -12.68 16.44 14.08
CA LYS A 31 -11.53 16.48 13.17
C LYS A 31 -10.97 15.10 12.83
N PHE A 32 -10.95 14.17 13.79
CA PHE A 32 -10.42 12.82 13.55
C PHE A 32 -11.35 11.99 12.66
N SER A 33 -12.65 12.21 12.77
CA SER A 33 -13.63 11.59 11.89
C SER A 33 -13.55 12.13 10.47
N GLU A 34 -13.34 13.43 10.33
CA GLU A 34 -13.16 14.10 9.03
C GLU A 34 -11.85 13.67 8.36
N LEU A 35 -10.73 13.61 9.11
CA LEU A 35 -9.46 13.06 8.64
C LEU A 35 -9.62 11.63 8.08
N ALA A 36 -10.31 10.78 8.83
CA ALA A 36 -10.58 9.42 8.39
C ALA A 36 -11.47 9.37 7.14
N GLN A 37 -12.47 10.25 7.05
CA GLN A 37 -13.33 10.36 5.87
C GLN A 37 -12.52 10.81 4.65
N HIS A 38 -11.69 11.84 4.77
CA HIS A 38 -10.84 12.32 3.67
C HIS A 38 -9.86 11.23 3.19
N ALA A 39 -9.24 10.50 4.13
CA ALA A 39 -8.41 9.35 3.79
C ALA A 39 -9.17 8.32 2.97
N MET A 40 -10.36 7.95 3.41
CA MET A 40 -11.22 6.99 2.72
C MET A 40 -11.68 7.47 1.35
N GLU A 41 -11.96 8.76 1.19
CA GLU A 41 -12.32 9.35 -0.09
C GLU A 41 -11.19 9.22 -1.12
N ILE A 42 -9.94 9.48 -0.69
CA ILE A 42 -8.76 9.32 -1.55
C ILE A 42 -8.54 7.85 -1.90
N LEU A 43 -8.56 6.96 -0.92
CA LEU A 43 -8.34 5.53 -1.12
C LEU A 43 -9.38 4.91 -2.06
N ARG A 44 -10.64 5.32 -1.92
CA ARG A 44 -11.75 4.83 -2.74
C ARG A 44 -11.91 5.57 -4.07
N TYR A 45 -11.05 6.55 -4.37
CA TYR A 45 -11.15 7.28 -5.62
C TYR A 45 -10.92 6.38 -6.85
N SER A 46 -10.16 5.29 -6.69
CA SER A 46 -9.97 4.26 -7.70
C SER A 46 -11.29 3.65 -8.22
N GLU A 47 -12.31 3.57 -7.37
CA GLU A 47 -13.65 3.06 -7.74
C GLU A 47 -14.35 3.94 -8.81
N LYS A 48 -13.89 5.19 -8.97
CA LYS A 48 -14.42 6.17 -9.93
C LYS A 48 -13.53 6.34 -11.17
N MET A 49 -12.41 5.65 -11.19
CA MET A 49 -11.47 5.72 -12.31
C MET A 49 -11.91 4.79 -13.44
N ARG A 50 -11.31 4.99 -14.62
CA ARG A 50 -11.51 4.07 -15.74
C ARG A 50 -10.89 2.71 -15.41
N GLU A 51 -11.47 1.64 -15.89
CA GLU A 51 -11.00 0.27 -15.68
C GLU A 51 -9.54 0.04 -16.11
N ASP A 52 -9.10 0.76 -17.17
CA ASP A 52 -7.75 0.70 -17.72
C ASP A 52 -6.73 1.59 -16.99
N CYS A 53 -7.11 2.19 -15.85
CA CYS A 53 -6.25 3.06 -15.07
C CYS A 53 -6.04 2.49 -13.66
N LYS A 54 -4.79 2.26 -13.29
CA LYS A 54 -4.41 1.75 -11.97
C LYS A 54 -4.04 2.89 -11.04
N MET A 55 -4.45 2.79 -9.79
CA MET A 55 -4.05 3.70 -8.72
C MET A 55 -3.09 2.98 -7.76
N ILE A 56 -1.91 3.54 -7.59
CA ILE A 56 -0.81 2.96 -6.83
C ILE A 56 -0.51 3.88 -5.66
N PHE A 57 -0.51 3.33 -4.46
CA PHE A 57 -0.15 4.03 -3.24
C PHE A 57 1.20 3.54 -2.73
N LEU A 58 2.13 4.45 -2.55
CA LEU A 58 3.37 4.19 -1.82
C LEU A 58 3.17 4.68 -0.39
N THR A 59 3.49 3.84 0.58
CA THR A 59 3.29 4.19 1.99
C THR A 59 4.34 3.53 2.86
N HIS A 60 4.59 4.10 4.03
CA HIS A 60 5.44 3.49 5.04
C HIS A 60 4.72 2.32 5.72
N SER A 61 5.52 1.38 6.19
CA SER A 61 5.07 0.33 7.10
C SER A 61 5.42 0.66 8.55
N GLU A 62 4.74 0.01 9.49
CA GLU A 62 5.11 -0.01 10.90
C GLU A 62 5.14 -1.44 11.42
N ASN A 63 6.08 -1.71 12.33
CA ASN A 63 6.16 -3.02 12.98
C ASN A 63 5.23 -3.03 14.20
N VAL A 64 4.21 -3.88 14.17
CA VAL A 64 3.27 -4.13 15.28
C VAL A 64 3.56 -5.45 16.00
N GLY A 65 4.54 -6.22 15.54
CA GLY A 65 5.06 -7.42 16.20
C GLY A 65 6.15 -7.09 17.22
N ASP A 66 6.79 -8.11 17.72
CA ASP A 66 7.97 -8.00 18.59
C ASP A 66 9.29 -8.08 17.79
N ASN A 67 10.42 -8.03 18.48
CA ASN A 67 11.74 -8.10 17.84
C ASN A 67 12.10 -9.51 17.31
N VAL A 68 11.42 -10.54 17.78
CA VAL A 68 11.66 -11.94 17.37
C VAL A 68 10.74 -12.31 16.22
N ASN A 69 9.49 -11.81 16.25
CA ASN A 69 8.47 -12.06 15.24
C ASN A 69 7.93 -10.70 14.76
N PRO A 70 8.66 -10.00 13.90
CA PRO A 70 8.21 -8.72 13.36
C PRO A 70 6.96 -8.94 12.48
N LYS A 71 6.01 -8.03 12.61
CA LYS A 71 4.81 -7.99 11.77
C LYS A 71 4.60 -6.60 11.25
N TYR A 72 4.81 -6.41 9.97
CA TYR A 72 4.67 -5.13 9.30
C TYR A 72 3.27 -4.94 8.73
N VAL A 73 2.67 -3.81 9.05
CA VAL A 73 1.36 -3.37 8.54
C VAL A 73 1.50 -1.99 7.87
N ILE A 74 0.48 -1.55 7.17
CA ILE A 74 0.44 -0.20 6.60
C ILE A 74 0.42 0.81 7.74
N LYS A 75 1.39 1.75 7.73
CA LYS A 75 1.43 2.82 8.72
C LYS A 75 0.32 3.83 8.47
N THR A 76 -0.45 4.15 9.50
CA THR A 76 -1.57 5.09 9.44
C THR A 76 -1.40 6.25 10.42
N VAL A 77 -2.21 7.29 10.22
CA VAL A 77 -2.31 8.44 11.14
C VAL A 77 -3.68 8.41 11.81
N GLY A 78 -3.68 8.32 13.14
CA GLY A 78 -4.88 8.34 13.96
C GLY A 78 -5.53 6.97 14.17
N LYS A 79 -6.02 6.76 15.40
CA LYS A 79 -6.58 5.48 15.88
C LYS A 79 -7.83 5.03 15.11
N LEU A 80 -8.59 5.96 14.54
CA LEU A 80 -9.80 5.60 13.81
C LEU A 80 -9.47 4.76 12.58
N LEU A 81 -8.42 5.12 11.83
CA LEU A 81 -7.97 4.34 10.67
C LEU A 81 -7.30 3.03 11.10
N SER A 82 -6.41 3.07 12.10
CA SER A 82 -5.66 1.88 12.53
C SER A 82 -6.51 0.83 13.25
N GLU A 83 -7.54 1.24 14.00
CA GLU A 83 -8.32 0.33 14.86
C GLU A 83 -9.68 -0.05 14.28
N LYS A 84 -10.27 0.79 13.40
CA LYS A 84 -11.64 0.61 12.89
C LYS A 84 -11.73 0.31 11.41
N VAL A 85 -10.67 0.61 10.66
CA VAL A 85 -10.61 0.37 9.22
C VAL A 85 -9.41 -0.54 8.93
N THR A 86 -9.67 -1.69 8.36
CA THR A 86 -8.60 -2.56 7.85
C THR A 86 -8.21 -2.07 6.46
N LEU A 87 -7.23 -1.17 6.39
CA LEU A 87 -6.82 -0.53 5.13
C LEU A 87 -6.39 -1.57 4.09
N GLU A 88 -5.72 -2.62 4.52
CA GLU A 88 -5.28 -3.72 3.66
C GLU A 88 -6.44 -4.38 2.91
N GLY A 89 -7.65 -4.32 3.48
CA GLY A 89 -8.87 -4.83 2.85
C GLY A 89 -9.33 -4.03 1.62
N LEU A 90 -8.92 -2.77 1.51
CA LEU A 90 -9.31 -1.87 0.42
C LEU A 90 -8.48 -2.06 -0.85
N PHE A 91 -7.30 -2.64 -0.74
CA PHE A 91 -6.42 -2.85 -1.88
C PHE A 91 -6.63 -4.24 -2.48
N THR A 92 -6.58 -4.36 -3.79
CA THR A 92 -6.61 -5.64 -4.50
C THR A 92 -5.27 -6.36 -4.33
N TYR A 93 -4.17 -5.62 -4.50
CA TYR A 93 -2.81 -6.11 -4.38
C TYR A 93 -2.02 -5.26 -3.38
N ILE A 94 -1.17 -5.90 -2.60
CA ILE A 94 -0.23 -5.25 -1.69
C ILE A 94 1.12 -5.94 -1.84
N PHE A 95 2.14 -5.16 -2.18
CA PHE A 95 3.52 -5.60 -2.23
C PHE A 95 4.29 -4.97 -1.08
N PHE A 96 5.16 -5.75 -0.44
CA PHE A 96 6.02 -5.24 0.62
C PHE A 96 7.46 -5.17 0.10
N THR A 97 8.06 -3.97 0.20
CA THR A 97 9.44 -3.76 -0.26
C THR A 97 10.44 -4.39 0.72
N LYS A 98 11.44 -5.08 0.19
CA LYS A 98 12.52 -5.71 0.94
C LYS A 98 13.86 -5.35 0.33
N VAL A 99 14.85 -5.17 1.16
CA VAL A 99 16.22 -4.94 0.72
C VAL A 99 17.09 -6.07 1.26
N ASN A 100 17.73 -6.79 0.36
CA ASN A 100 18.65 -7.88 0.66
C ASN A 100 20.07 -7.47 0.31
N GLU A 101 21.07 -8.06 0.98
CA GLU A 101 22.44 -8.01 0.52
C GLU A 101 22.65 -9.20 -0.43
N GLY A 102 22.93 -8.90 -1.70
CA GLY A 102 23.21 -9.92 -2.71
C GLY A 102 24.61 -10.50 -2.57
N ASP A 103 24.89 -11.59 -3.26
CA ASP A 103 26.15 -12.34 -3.22
C ASP A 103 27.39 -11.48 -3.55
N SER A 104 27.23 -10.41 -4.31
CA SER A 104 28.29 -9.47 -4.66
C SER A 104 28.53 -8.35 -3.62
N GLY A 105 27.80 -8.37 -2.48
CA GLY A 105 27.79 -7.28 -1.51
C GLY A 105 27.01 -6.04 -1.97
N ARG A 106 26.25 -6.14 -3.07
CA ARG A 106 25.37 -5.07 -3.54
C ARG A 106 23.98 -5.28 -2.96
N MET A 107 23.30 -4.17 -2.63
CA MET A 107 21.92 -4.23 -2.19
C MET A 107 20.99 -4.57 -3.36
N GLU A 108 20.14 -5.55 -3.14
CA GLU A 108 19.07 -5.97 -4.05
C GLU A 108 17.73 -5.52 -3.50
N TYR A 109 16.95 -4.88 -4.35
CA TYR A 109 15.61 -4.39 -4.00
C TYR A 109 14.57 -5.36 -4.54
N LYS A 110 13.79 -5.94 -3.64
CA LYS A 110 12.80 -6.97 -3.94
C LYS A 110 11.42 -6.56 -3.45
N LEU A 111 10.41 -7.27 -3.93
CA LEU A 111 9.03 -7.17 -3.47
C LEU A 111 8.53 -8.54 -3.01
N ILE A 112 7.90 -8.57 -1.85
CA ILE A 112 7.16 -9.73 -1.36
C ILE A 112 5.75 -9.68 -1.94
N THR A 113 5.32 -10.75 -2.56
CA THR A 113 4.05 -10.86 -3.30
C THR A 113 2.88 -11.30 -2.42
N ASN A 114 3.14 -12.10 -1.41
CA ASN A 114 2.14 -12.65 -0.50
C ASN A 114 2.63 -12.66 0.94
N ASN A 115 1.69 -12.81 1.87
CA ASN A 115 1.97 -12.83 3.30
C ASN A 115 2.79 -14.08 3.67
N ASP A 116 3.98 -13.86 4.21
CA ASP A 116 4.90 -14.87 4.75
C ASP A 116 4.83 -14.99 6.28
N GLY A 117 3.89 -14.28 6.90
CA GLY A 117 3.77 -14.14 8.36
C GLY A 117 4.38 -12.85 8.89
N SER A 118 5.28 -12.20 8.16
CA SER A 118 5.99 -10.99 8.59
C SER A 118 5.39 -9.69 8.07
N CYS A 119 4.58 -9.73 7.00
CA CYS A 119 4.00 -8.54 6.38
C CYS A 119 2.60 -8.77 5.83
N VAL A 120 1.93 -7.70 5.43
CA VAL A 120 0.55 -7.71 4.90
C VAL A 120 0.47 -7.83 3.37
N ALA A 121 1.56 -8.24 2.71
CA ALA A 121 1.55 -8.44 1.27
C ALA A 121 0.47 -9.46 0.86
N LYS A 122 -0.19 -9.18 -0.27
CA LYS A 122 -1.19 -10.09 -0.86
C LYS A 122 -1.33 -9.86 -2.36
N THR A 123 -1.49 -10.96 -3.08
CA THR A 123 -1.89 -10.97 -4.50
C THR A 123 -2.90 -12.09 -4.72
N SER A 124 -3.48 -12.17 -5.91
CA SER A 124 -4.39 -13.26 -6.27
C SER A 124 -3.64 -14.60 -6.30
N LEU A 125 -4.34 -15.67 -5.96
CA LEU A 125 -3.79 -17.01 -5.95
C LEU A 125 -3.28 -17.39 -7.35
N GLY A 126 -2.01 -17.80 -7.42
CA GLY A 126 -1.38 -18.22 -8.68
C GLY A 126 -0.93 -17.09 -9.61
N MET A 127 -1.07 -15.80 -9.20
CA MET A 127 -0.61 -14.67 -10.00
C MET A 127 0.93 -14.59 -10.07
N PHE A 128 1.61 -14.91 -8.99
CA PHE A 128 3.06 -15.01 -8.90
C PHE A 128 3.46 -16.38 -8.39
N GLU A 129 4.45 -17.01 -9.04
CA GLU A 129 5.00 -18.29 -8.60
C GLU A 129 5.93 -18.10 -7.39
N ASP A 130 6.71 -17.01 -7.40
CA ASP A 130 7.69 -16.70 -6.36
C ASP A 130 7.11 -15.76 -5.30
N LEU A 131 7.48 -16.03 -4.05
CA LEU A 131 7.14 -15.15 -2.92
C LEU A 131 7.90 -13.82 -2.98
N GLU A 132 9.13 -13.84 -3.50
CA GLU A 132 10.01 -12.68 -3.62
C GLU A 132 10.40 -12.46 -5.09
N ILE A 133 10.07 -11.28 -5.62
CA ILE A 133 10.31 -10.89 -7.01
C ILE A 133 11.15 -9.62 -7.08
N ASP A 134 11.66 -9.28 -8.26
CA ASP A 134 12.37 -8.03 -8.50
C ASP A 134 11.43 -6.82 -8.33
N ASN A 135 11.99 -5.73 -7.80
CA ASN A 135 11.26 -4.48 -7.65
C ASN A 135 11.18 -3.74 -8.99
N ASP A 136 10.37 -4.27 -9.90
CA ASP A 136 10.09 -3.70 -11.22
C ASP A 136 8.59 -3.54 -11.40
N LEU A 137 8.12 -2.28 -11.33
CA LEU A 137 6.69 -1.96 -11.41
C LEU A 137 6.10 -2.27 -12.79
N ASP A 138 6.88 -2.10 -13.86
CA ASP A 138 6.39 -2.35 -15.22
C ASP A 138 6.15 -3.86 -15.45
N GLU A 139 7.03 -4.72 -14.94
CA GLU A 139 6.85 -6.17 -15.00
C GLU A 139 5.66 -6.62 -14.14
N ILE A 140 5.51 -6.06 -12.94
CA ILE A 140 4.36 -6.35 -12.06
C ILE A 140 3.04 -5.99 -12.75
N ILE A 141 2.96 -4.84 -13.40
CA ILE A 141 1.75 -4.40 -14.10
C ILE A 141 1.42 -5.34 -15.26
N LYS A 142 2.42 -5.80 -16.01
CA LYS A 142 2.22 -6.80 -17.09
C LYS A 142 1.64 -8.11 -16.55
N VAL A 143 2.18 -8.60 -15.43
CA VAL A 143 1.67 -9.83 -14.79
C VAL A 143 0.23 -9.63 -14.32
N ILE A 144 -0.09 -8.48 -13.70
CA ILE A 144 -1.45 -8.16 -13.25
C ILE A 144 -2.41 -8.10 -14.44
N ASP A 145 -2.00 -7.46 -15.54
CA ASP A 145 -2.84 -7.32 -16.73
C ASP A 145 -3.10 -8.68 -17.37
N ALA A 146 -2.06 -9.50 -17.61
CA ALA A 146 -2.18 -10.86 -18.13
C ALA A 146 -3.09 -11.74 -17.26
N TYR A 147 -2.89 -11.71 -15.93
CA TYR A 147 -3.73 -12.48 -15.01
C TYR A 147 -5.21 -12.07 -15.07
N ASN A 148 -5.50 -10.76 -15.19
CA ASN A 148 -6.87 -10.27 -15.26
C ASN A 148 -7.53 -10.56 -16.62
N GLU A 149 -6.74 -10.70 -17.68
CA GLU A 149 -7.20 -11.09 -19.03
C GLU A 149 -7.41 -12.60 -19.17
N GLY A 150 -6.96 -13.38 -18.18
CA GLY A 150 -7.12 -14.83 -18.12
C GLY A 150 -6.09 -15.61 -18.95
N GLU A 151 -4.91 -14.99 -19.16
CA GLU A 151 -3.77 -15.60 -19.87
C GLU A 151 -2.86 -16.43 -18.93
#